data_4e3cdfda9a2489485867c0523bd01fa6
#
_entry.id   4e3cdfda9a2489485867c0523bd01fa6
#
_cell.length_a   1.000
_cell.length_b   1.000
_cell.length_c   1.000
_cell.angle_alpha   90.00
_cell.angle_beta   90.00
_cell.angle_gamma   90.00
#
_symmetry.space_group_name_H-M   'P 1'
#
loop_
_entity.id
_entity.type
_entity.pdbx_description
1 polymer ?
#
loop_
_entity_poly.entity_id
_entity_poly.type
_entity_poly.pdbx_seq_one_letter_code
_entity_poly.pdbx_strand_id
1 'polypeptide(L)'
;MVALSQIATGLVAAEHVYILVLEMFLWTTPRGLRTFKLDKEFAEKSKALAANQGLYNGFLAAGLAWSLLHPTPGFAHQLQLFFLSNVVIAGAYGGATATRKIWTVQMVPGIVSFALTYFGL
;
A
#
# COMPACT_ATOMS: atom_id res chain seq x y z
N MET A 1 -25.28 -2.54 -3.82
CA MET A 1 -24.33 -2.20 -4.92
C MET A 1 -23.01 -1.77 -4.32
N VAL A 2 -21.90 -2.22 -4.89
CA VAL A 2 -20.56 -1.84 -4.42
C VAL A 2 -20.17 -0.50 -5.04
N ALA A 3 -19.68 0.44 -4.21
CA ALA A 3 -19.23 1.74 -4.67
C ALA A 3 -17.86 1.64 -5.36
N LEU A 4 -17.57 2.57 -6.26
CA LEU A 4 -16.25 2.64 -6.92
C LEU A 4 -15.13 2.81 -5.90
N SER A 5 -15.38 3.62 -4.85
CA SER A 5 -14.41 3.81 -3.77
C SER A 5 -14.07 2.51 -3.05
N GLN A 6 -15.03 1.62 -2.89
CA GLN A 6 -14.79 0.32 -2.24
C GLN A 6 -13.93 -0.58 -3.13
N ILE A 7 -14.19 -0.58 -4.44
CA ILE A 7 -13.37 -1.33 -5.40
C ILE A 7 -11.94 -0.78 -5.41
N ALA A 8 -11.79 0.53 -5.51
CA ALA A 8 -10.48 1.17 -5.52
C ALA A 8 -9.70 0.90 -4.23
N THR A 9 -10.38 1.01 -3.08
CA THR A 9 -9.76 0.73 -1.78
C THR A 9 -9.33 -0.74 -1.67
N GLY A 10 -10.16 -1.65 -2.16
CA GLY A 10 -9.82 -3.08 -2.20
C GLY A 10 -8.59 -3.36 -3.04
N LEU A 11 -8.44 -2.67 -4.18
CA LEU A 11 -7.25 -2.81 -5.03
C LEU A 11 -6.01 -2.25 -4.36
N VAL A 12 -6.11 -1.12 -3.66
CA VAL A 12 -5.00 -0.55 -2.90
C VAL A 12 -4.60 -1.50 -1.76
N ALA A 13 -5.58 -2.09 -1.07
CA ALA A 13 -5.31 -3.08 -0.02
C ALA A 13 -4.57 -4.30 -0.59
N ALA A 14 -5.03 -4.83 -1.73
CA ALA A 14 -4.39 -5.97 -2.38
C ALA A 14 -2.97 -5.64 -2.82
N GLU A 15 -2.73 -4.44 -3.33
CA GLU A 15 -1.38 -3.98 -3.68
C GLU A 15 -0.45 -4.01 -2.47
N HIS A 16 -0.93 -3.55 -1.32
CA HIS A 16 -0.11 -3.51 -0.10
C HIS A 16 0.15 -4.91 0.46
N VAL A 17 -0.79 -5.86 0.31
CA VAL A 17 -0.52 -7.27 0.61
C VAL A 17 0.57 -7.82 -0.31
N TYR A 18 0.52 -7.48 -1.60
CA TYR A 18 1.55 -7.91 -2.54
C TYR A 18 2.93 -7.34 -2.18
N ILE A 19 2.99 -6.05 -1.81
CA ILE A 19 4.23 -5.43 -1.36
C ILE A 19 4.75 -6.13 -0.10
N LEU A 20 3.89 -6.47 0.85
CA LEU A 20 4.26 -7.25 2.03
C LEU A 20 4.92 -8.56 1.62
N VAL A 21 4.32 -9.30 0.69
CA VAL A 21 4.87 -10.58 0.24
C VAL A 21 6.25 -10.40 -0.39
N LEU A 22 6.42 -9.37 -1.23
CA LEU A 22 7.72 -9.07 -1.84
C LEU A 22 8.77 -8.72 -0.80
N GLU A 23 8.42 -7.90 0.18
CA GLU A 23 9.38 -7.39 1.16
C GLU A 23 9.69 -8.38 2.27
N MET A 24 8.72 -9.18 2.68
CA MET A 24 8.94 -10.15 3.77
C MET A 24 9.44 -11.50 3.30
N PHE A 25 9.03 -11.95 2.12
CA PHE A 25 9.27 -13.33 1.69
C PHE A 25 10.05 -13.46 0.39
N LEU A 26 10.03 -12.45 -0.47
CA LEU A 26 10.62 -12.52 -1.80
C LEU A 26 11.75 -11.52 -2.04
N TRP A 27 12.22 -10.84 -1.02
CA TRP A 27 13.20 -9.75 -1.15
C TRP A 27 14.47 -10.18 -1.86
N THR A 28 15.02 -11.34 -1.49
CA THR A 28 16.28 -11.87 -2.04
C THR A 28 16.09 -12.80 -3.24
N THR A 29 14.84 -13.00 -3.67
CA THR A 29 14.54 -13.84 -4.84
C THR A 29 14.70 -13.04 -6.14
N PRO A 30 14.78 -13.74 -7.31
CA PRO A 30 14.84 -13.03 -8.59
C PRO A 30 13.72 -12.01 -8.80
N ARG A 31 12.50 -12.31 -8.33
CA ARG A 31 11.36 -11.37 -8.43
C ARG A 31 11.61 -10.11 -7.60
N GLY A 32 12.04 -10.27 -6.35
CA GLY A 32 12.35 -9.14 -5.48
C GLY A 32 13.46 -8.27 -6.02
N LEU A 33 14.55 -8.91 -6.47
CA LEU A 33 15.69 -8.20 -7.04
C LEU A 33 15.27 -7.36 -8.27
N ARG A 34 14.44 -7.93 -9.16
CA ARG A 34 13.96 -7.22 -10.34
C ARG A 34 13.02 -6.08 -9.97
N THR A 35 12.08 -6.35 -9.07
CA THR A 35 11.04 -5.38 -8.72
C THR A 35 11.63 -4.12 -8.09
N PHE A 36 12.60 -4.29 -7.19
CA PHE A 36 13.21 -3.18 -6.46
C PHE A 36 14.56 -2.75 -7.02
N LYS A 37 15.01 -3.37 -8.12
CA LYS A 37 16.30 -3.08 -8.77
C LYS A 37 17.48 -3.20 -7.79
N LEU A 38 17.53 -4.33 -7.09
CA LEU A 38 18.53 -4.60 -6.07
C LEU A 38 19.60 -5.53 -6.61
N ASP A 39 20.86 -5.34 -6.18
CA ASP A 39 21.83 -6.40 -6.30
C ASP A 39 21.66 -7.38 -5.13
N LYS A 40 22.16 -8.60 -5.33
CA LYS A 40 21.96 -9.68 -4.37
C LYS A 40 22.61 -9.40 -3.02
N GLU A 41 23.80 -8.81 -3.03
CA GLU A 41 24.53 -8.49 -1.80
C GLU A 41 23.75 -7.49 -0.94
N PHE A 42 23.27 -6.41 -1.55
CA PHE A 42 22.47 -5.42 -0.84
C PHE A 42 21.17 -6.02 -0.32
N ALA A 43 20.51 -6.86 -1.13
CA ALA A 43 19.26 -7.51 -0.72
C ALA A 43 19.50 -8.40 0.51
N GLU A 44 20.57 -9.18 0.55
CA GLU A 44 20.88 -10.02 1.71
C GLU A 44 21.15 -9.18 2.96
N LYS A 45 21.87 -8.07 2.82
CA LYS A 45 22.18 -7.19 3.96
C LYS A 45 20.98 -6.44 4.48
N SER A 46 19.99 -6.14 3.64
CA SER A 46 18.82 -5.31 3.98
C SER A 46 17.56 -6.12 4.23
N LYS A 47 17.61 -7.45 4.16
CA LYS A 47 16.39 -8.26 4.22
C LYS A 47 15.59 -8.09 5.50
N ALA A 48 16.24 -7.89 6.64
CA ALA A 48 15.55 -7.68 7.91
C ALA A 48 14.79 -6.34 7.91
N LEU A 49 15.40 -5.29 7.39
CA LEU A 49 14.74 -3.98 7.25
C LEU A 49 13.57 -4.06 6.27
N ALA A 50 13.76 -4.77 5.16
CA ALA A 50 12.70 -4.98 4.18
C ALA A 50 11.52 -5.74 4.78
N ALA A 51 11.79 -6.78 5.57
CA ALA A 51 10.73 -7.54 6.23
C ALA A 51 9.93 -6.67 7.19
N ASN A 52 10.60 -5.82 7.98
CA ASN A 52 9.91 -4.86 8.84
C ASN A 52 9.03 -3.90 8.04
N GLN A 53 9.54 -3.38 6.94
CA GLN A 53 8.79 -2.48 6.07
C GLN A 53 7.58 -3.20 5.47
N GLY A 54 7.74 -4.44 5.06
CA GLY A 54 6.63 -5.27 4.58
C GLY A 54 5.54 -5.46 5.62
N LEU A 55 5.93 -5.67 6.87
CA LEU A 55 4.97 -5.79 7.96
C LEU A 55 4.14 -4.50 8.11
N TYR A 56 4.77 -3.33 8.04
CA TYR A 56 4.04 -2.05 8.09
C TYR A 56 3.10 -1.88 6.89
N ASN A 57 3.49 -2.34 5.71
CA ASN A 57 2.58 -2.37 4.56
C ASN A 57 1.39 -3.27 4.85
N GLY A 58 1.58 -4.34 5.59
CA GLY A 58 0.50 -5.21 6.06
C GLY A 58 -0.46 -4.50 6.98
N PHE A 59 0.02 -3.59 7.83
CA PHE A 59 -0.86 -2.80 8.71
C PHE A 59 -1.76 -1.87 7.88
N LEU A 60 -1.22 -1.29 6.81
CA LEU A 60 -2.04 -0.47 5.91
C LEU A 60 -3.11 -1.32 5.21
N ALA A 61 -2.72 -2.48 4.71
CA ALA A 61 -3.67 -3.41 4.08
C ALA A 61 -4.76 -3.84 5.07
N ALA A 62 -4.38 -4.17 6.31
CA ALA A 62 -5.32 -4.56 7.35
C ALA A 62 -6.29 -3.44 7.69
N GLY A 63 -5.80 -2.21 7.80
CA GLY A 63 -6.64 -1.05 8.06
C GLY A 63 -7.63 -0.77 6.93
N LEU A 64 -7.17 -0.89 5.69
CA LEU A 64 -8.03 -0.74 4.52
C LEU A 64 -9.10 -1.83 4.47
N ALA A 65 -8.72 -3.07 4.74
CA ALA A 65 -9.68 -4.18 4.83
C ALA A 65 -10.69 -3.94 5.95
N TRP A 66 -10.25 -3.45 7.10
CA TRP A 66 -11.13 -3.11 8.22
C TRP A 66 -12.15 -2.06 7.80
N SER A 67 -11.73 -1.04 7.04
CA SER A 67 -12.63 -0.01 6.56
C SER A 67 -13.72 -0.59 5.65
N LEU A 68 -13.38 -1.59 4.84
CA LEU A 68 -14.33 -2.23 3.93
C LEU A 68 -15.30 -3.19 4.64
N LEU A 69 -14.89 -3.74 5.79
CA LEU A 69 -15.66 -4.74 6.53
C LEU A 69 -16.41 -4.14 7.72
N HIS A 70 -16.17 -2.89 8.05
CA HIS A 70 -16.79 -2.28 9.22
C HIS A 70 -18.30 -2.07 9.02
N PRO A 71 -19.14 -2.53 9.97
CA PRO A 71 -20.59 -2.50 9.79
C PRO A 71 -21.22 -1.11 9.88
N THR A 72 -20.55 -0.13 10.51
CA THR A 72 -21.08 1.22 10.65
C THR A 72 -20.58 2.10 9.52
N PRO A 73 -21.45 2.54 8.57
CA PRO A 73 -20.99 3.26 7.39
C PRO A 73 -20.20 4.53 7.66
N GLY A 74 -20.61 5.33 8.63
CA GLY A 74 -19.89 6.58 8.94
C GLY A 74 -18.50 6.33 9.49
N PHE A 75 -18.33 5.32 10.32
CA PHE A 75 -17.03 4.94 10.86
C PHE A 75 -16.16 4.30 9.79
N ALA A 76 -16.76 3.43 8.97
CA ALA A 76 -16.07 2.83 7.82
C ALA A 76 -15.50 3.89 6.89
N HIS A 77 -16.28 4.95 6.61
CA HIS A 77 -15.85 6.06 5.77
C HIS A 77 -14.63 6.79 6.37
N GLN A 78 -14.65 7.05 7.67
CA GLN A 78 -13.53 7.69 8.36
C GLN A 78 -12.27 6.84 8.33
N LEU A 79 -12.41 5.54 8.57
CA LEU A 79 -11.29 4.61 8.49
C LEU A 79 -10.69 4.58 7.09
N GLN A 80 -11.54 4.54 6.08
CA GLN A 80 -11.11 4.51 4.69
C GLN A 80 -10.29 5.76 4.34
N LEU A 81 -10.79 6.94 4.70
CA LEU A 81 -10.08 8.19 4.48
C LEU A 81 -8.76 8.22 5.25
N PHE A 82 -8.74 7.76 6.49
CA PHE A 82 -7.52 7.78 7.31
C PHE A 82 -6.43 6.89 6.69
N PHE A 83 -6.75 5.64 6.39
CA PHE A 83 -5.75 4.72 5.86
C PHE A 83 -5.32 5.08 4.44
N LEU A 84 -6.23 5.59 3.61
CA LEU A 84 -5.85 6.09 2.29
C LEU A 84 -4.96 7.33 2.37
N SER A 85 -5.18 8.21 3.35
CA SER A 85 -4.27 9.33 3.61
C SER A 85 -2.86 8.83 3.90
N ASN A 86 -2.74 7.79 4.72
CA ASN A 86 -1.44 7.20 5.04
C ASN A 86 -0.77 6.62 3.80
N VAL A 87 -1.54 5.97 2.92
CA VAL A 87 -1.01 5.46 1.65
C VAL A 87 -0.48 6.59 0.78
N VAL A 88 -1.24 7.68 0.66
CA VAL A 88 -0.83 8.85 -0.14
C VAL A 88 0.44 9.48 0.42
N ILE A 89 0.51 9.68 1.74
CA ILE A 89 1.67 10.26 2.41
C ILE A 89 2.89 9.36 2.23
N ALA A 90 2.73 8.05 2.44
CA ALA A 90 3.81 7.08 2.26
C ALA A 90 4.31 7.07 0.81
N GLY A 91 3.38 7.11 -0.15
CA GLY A 91 3.71 7.16 -1.57
C GLY A 91 4.42 8.45 -1.96
N ALA A 92 3.97 9.58 -1.42
CA ALA A 92 4.60 10.88 -1.69
C ALA A 92 6.04 10.90 -1.16
N TYR A 93 6.25 10.45 0.06
CA TYR A 93 7.57 10.41 0.69
C TYR A 93 8.48 9.40 -0.02
N GLY A 94 7.97 8.21 -0.29
CA GLY A 94 8.74 7.17 -0.98
C GLY A 94 9.15 7.58 -2.38
N GLY A 95 8.27 8.25 -3.11
CA GLY A 95 8.58 8.77 -4.45
C GLY A 95 9.64 9.86 -4.44
N ALA A 96 9.64 10.69 -3.39
CA ALA A 96 10.62 11.76 -3.24
C ALA A 96 11.99 11.27 -2.77
N THR A 97 12.05 10.19 -1.96
CA THR A 97 13.27 9.76 -1.29
C THR A 97 13.87 8.48 -1.84
N ALA A 98 13.07 7.60 -2.45
CA ALA A 98 13.56 6.32 -2.97
C ALA A 98 13.54 6.28 -4.49
N THR A 99 12.35 6.22 -5.10
CA THR A 99 12.22 6.20 -6.56
C THR A 99 10.89 6.83 -6.98
N ARG A 100 10.93 7.62 -8.06
CA ARG A 100 9.73 8.27 -8.61
C ARG A 100 8.64 7.28 -9.03
N LYS A 101 9.01 6.03 -9.30
CA LYS A 101 8.06 4.98 -9.64
C LYS A 101 6.99 4.81 -8.56
N ILE A 102 7.33 5.05 -7.29
CA ILE A 102 6.40 4.94 -6.17
C ILE A 102 5.27 5.96 -6.29
N TRP A 103 5.52 7.15 -6.85
CA TRP A 103 4.46 8.12 -7.09
C TRP A 103 3.36 7.51 -7.98
N THR A 104 3.74 6.79 -9.03
CA THR A 104 2.77 6.17 -9.94
C THR A 104 2.11 4.93 -9.34
N VAL A 105 2.89 4.09 -8.66
CA VAL A 105 2.44 2.77 -8.21
C VAL A 105 1.64 2.87 -6.91
N GLN A 106 2.02 3.75 -6.01
CA GLN A 106 1.40 3.84 -4.68
C GLN A 106 0.61 5.14 -4.48
N MET A 107 1.22 6.29 -4.76
CA MET A 107 0.59 7.58 -4.48
C MET A 107 -0.64 7.82 -5.37
N VAL A 108 -0.53 7.60 -6.67
CA VAL A 108 -1.64 7.86 -7.60
C VAL A 108 -2.86 6.97 -7.32
N PRO A 109 -2.72 5.65 -7.17
CA PRO A 109 -3.86 4.82 -6.77
C PRO A 109 -4.46 5.25 -5.43
N GLY A 110 -3.62 5.64 -4.48
CA GLY A 110 -4.06 6.16 -3.18
C GLY A 110 -4.88 7.44 -3.34
N ILE A 111 -4.42 8.39 -4.15
CA ILE A 111 -5.14 9.65 -4.41
C ILE A 111 -6.48 9.37 -5.08
N VAL A 112 -6.51 8.50 -6.09
CA VAL A 112 -7.75 8.17 -6.80
C VAL A 112 -8.76 7.56 -5.82
N SER A 113 -8.32 6.58 -5.03
CA SER A 113 -9.19 5.93 -4.05
C SER A 113 -9.67 6.90 -2.98
N PHE A 114 -8.78 7.78 -2.50
CA PHE A 114 -9.13 8.81 -1.53
C PHE A 114 -10.19 9.76 -2.09
N ALA A 115 -10.00 10.24 -3.31
CA ALA A 115 -10.94 11.17 -3.93
C ALA A 115 -12.31 10.52 -4.13
N LEU A 116 -12.35 9.28 -4.60
CA LEU A 116 -13.61 8.55 -4.75
C LEU A 116 -14.33 8.40 -3.41
N THR A 117 -13.58 8.09 -2.35
CA THR A 117 -14.13 7.95 -1.01
C THR A 117 -14.64 9.29 -0.48
N TYR A 118 -13.84 10.34 -0.62
CA TYR A 118 -14.19 11.67 -0.13
C TYR A 118 -15.47 12.22 -0.78
N PHE A 119 -15.61 12.02 -2.08
CA PHE A 119 -16.79 12.49 -2.81
C PHE A 119 -17.96 11.51 -2.79
N GLY A 120 -17.85 10.39 -2.11
CA GLY A 120 -18.97 9.45 -1.94
C GLY A 120 -19.26 8.61 -3.18
N LEU A 121 -18.27 8.41 -4.03
CA LEU A 121 -18.43 7.64 -5.26
C LEU A 121 -17.96 6.21 -5.07
#